data_19ce7ca0042f10546b905be0acca69bb
#
_entry.id   19ce7ca0042f10546b905be0acca69bb
#
_cell.length_a   1.000
_cell.length_b   1.000
_cell.length_c   1.000
_cell.angle_alpha   90.00
_cell.angle_beta   90.00
_cell.angle_gamma   90.00
#
_symmetry.space_group_name_H-M   'P 1'
#
loop_
_entity.id
_entity.type
_entity.pdbx_description
1 polymer ?
#
loop_
_entity_poly.entity_id
_entity_poly.type
_entity_poly.pdbx_seq_one_letter_code
_entity_poly.pdbx_strand_id
1 'polypeptide(L)'
;MILLWMQWKRKWAALLIVGVLAFITAVFIKAPRAIEHYIFHQWEESASQVDLIIGYKGSPIQIVASTLYRLENPTGNIPASTYEYWQEHPLVELATPIALGDNVQGHPLVGTDSSYYPWFGLSLKEGCFPRASGEVV
;
A
#
# COMPACT_ATOMS: atom_id res chain seq x y z
N MET A 1 49.71 -21.19 -34.41
CA MET A 1 48.29 -20.82 -34.70
C MET A 1 47.33 -21.26 -33.60
N ILE A 2 47.40 -22.43 -33.02
CA ILE A 2 46.49 -22.95 -31.99
C ILE A 2 46.53 -22.11 -30.71
N LEU A 3 47.70 -21.68 -30.25
CA LEU A 3 47.87 -20.86 -29.04
C LEU A 3 47.20 -19.48 -29.11
N LEU A 4 47.23 -18.83 -30.29
CA LEU A 4 46.60 -17.55 -30.51
C LEU A 4 45.06 -17.67 -30.49
N TRP A 5 44.53 -18.76 -30.97
CA TRP A 5 43.07 -19.03 -30.99
C TRP A 5 42.53 -19.32 -29.58
N MET A 6 43.32 -20.06 -28.76
CA MET A 6 42.98 -20.29 -27.33
C MET A 6 43.04 -19.00 -26.52
N GLN A 7 43.99 -18.11 -26.78
CA GLN A 7 44.06 -16.80 -26.08
C GLN A 7 42.90 -15.90 -26.44
N TRP A 8 42.45 -15.95 -27.69
CA TRP A 8 41.30 -15.16 -28.15
C TRP A 8 40.02 -15.63 -27.47
N LYS A 9 39.73 -16.93 -27.40
CA LYS A 9 38.57 -17.47 -26.71
C LYS A 9 38.55 -17.09 -25.23
N ARG A 10 39.69 -17.09 -24.56
CA ARG A 10 39.82 -16.69 -23.13
C ARG A 10 39.53 -15.20 -22.94
N LYS A 11 39.94 -14.35 -23.86
CA LYS A 11 39.64 -12.91 -23.80
C LYS A 11 38.14 -12.63 -23.99
N TRP A 12 37.48 -13.35 -24.88
CA TRP A 12 36.03 -13.24 -25.05
C TRP A 12 35.26 -13.69 -23.84
N ALA A 13 35.66 -14.77 -23.19
CA ALA A 13 35.07 -15.23 -21.96
C ALA A 13 35.22 -14.18 -20.82
N ALA A 14 36.39 -13.58 -20.71
CA ALA A 14 36.62 -12.51 -19.74
C ALA A 14 35.76 -11.28 -20.02
N LEU A 15 35.60 -10.88 -21.27
CA LEU A 15 34.73 -9.77 -21.68
C LEU A 15 33.25 -10.06 -21.38
N LEU A 16 32.81 -11.29 -21.62
CA LEU A 16 31.44 -11.72 -21.25
C LEU A 16 31.20 -11.66 -19.73
N ILE A 17 32.14 -12.14 -18.93
CA ILE A 17 32.02 -12.08 -17.46
C ILE A 17 31.95 -10.62 -17.00
N VAL A 18 32.81 -9.74 -17.50
CA VAL A 18 32.76 -8.31 -17.16
C VAL A 18 31.45 -7.68 -17.61
N GLY A 19 30.97 -8.02 -18.80
CA GLY A 19 29.67 -7.55 -19.29
C GLY A 19 28.49 -7.99 -18.42
N VAL A 20 28.47 -9.25 -17.99
CA VAL A 20 27.43 -9.79 -17.09
C VAL A 20 27.51 -9.12 -15.72
N LEU A 21 28.70 -8.96 -15.16
CA LEU A 21 28.86 -8.26 -13.88
C LEU A 21 28.40 -6.81 -13.96
N ALA A 22 28.77 -6.10 -15.03
CA ALA A 22 28.32 -4.71 -15.25
C ALA A 22 26.79 -4.63 -15.41
N PHE A 23 26.18 -5.58 -16.11
CA PHE A 23 24.73 -5.66 -16.26
C PHE A 23 24.02 -5.91 -14.90
N ILE A 24 24.51 -6.88 -14.13
CA ILE A 24 23.98 -7.19 -12.79
C ILE A 24 24.08 -5.94 -11.90
N THR A 25 25.23 -5.29 -11.88
CA THR A 25 25.44 -4.06 -11.11
C THR A 25 24.46 -2.95 -11.51
N ALA A 26 24.27 -2.76 -12.82
CA ALA A 26 23.33 -1.77 -13.34
C ALA A 26 21.87 -2.08 -12.93
N VAL A 27 21.49 -3.35 -12.95
CA VAL A 27 20.16 -3.80 -12.48
C VAL A 27 19.99 -3.52 -10.98
N PHE A 28 20.98 -3.89 -10.16
CA PHE A 28 20.92 -3.65 -8.71
C PHE A 28 20.87 -2.17 -8.33
N ILE A 29 21.44 -1.28 -9.14
CA ILE A 29 21.37 0.16 -8.90
C ILE A 29 20.04 0.76 -9.37
N LYS A 30 19.49 0.28 -10.48
CA LYS A 30 18.27 0.86 -11.07
C LYS A 30 16.98 0.26 -10.50
N ALA A 31 16.95 -1.02 -10.16
CA ALA A 31 15.75 -1.69 -9.66
C ALA A 31 15.17 -1.05 -8.40
N PRO A 32 15.96 -0.72 -7.35
CA PRO A 32 15.42 -0.06 -6.16
C PRO A 32 14.74 1.27 -6.47
N ARG A 33 15.35 2.10 -7.32
CA ARG A 33 14.78 3.41 -7.70
C ARG A 33 13.47 3.28 -8.47
N ALA A 34 13.35 2.29 -9.34
CA ALA A 34 12.11 2.03 -10.06
C ALA A 34 11.00 1.55 -9.12
N ILE A 35 11.33 0.72 -8.13
CA ILE A 35 10.42 0.22 -7.10
C ILE A 35 9.98 1.37 -6.18
N GLU A 36 10.91 2.20 -5.72
CA GLU A 36 10.59 3.39 -4.92
C GLU A 36 9.61 4.30 -5.66
N HIS A 37 9.89 4.63 -6.90
CA HIS A 37 9.03 5.51 -7.70
C HIS A 37 7.61 4.93 -7.87
N TYR A 38 7.51 3.62 -8.14
CA TYR A 38 6.22 2.95 -8.29
C TYR A 38 5.42 2.92 -6.97
N ILE A 39 6.09 2.60 -5.85
CA ILE A 39 5.47 2.56 -4.54
C ILE A 39 5.03 3.96 -4.10
N PHE A 40 5.89 4.98 -4.25
CA PHE A 40 5.55 6.35 -3.86
C PHE A 40 4.37 6.90 -4.66
N HIS A 41 4.30 6.67 -5.97
CA HIS A 41 3.15 7.11 -6.77
C HIS A 41 1.84 6.45 -6.33
N GLN A 42 1.86 5.17 -6.05
CA GLN A 42 0.67 4.45 -5.60
C GLN A 42 0.24 4.90 -4.19
N TRP A 43 1.18 5.28 -3.35
CA TRP A 43 0.91 5.83 -2.03
C TRP A 43 0.37 7.26 -2.08
N GLU A 44 0.92 8.11 -2.94
CA GLU A 44 0.42 9.47 -3.15
C GLU A 44 -1.02 9.47 -3.66
N GLU A 45 -1.38 8.63 -4.61
CA GLU A 45 -2.78 8.52 -5.09
C GLU A 45 -3.74 8.08 -3.97
N SER A 46 -3.37 7.10 -3.16
CA SER A 46 -4.21 6.63 -2.07
C SER A 46 -4.30 7.63 -0.91
N ALA A 47 -3.22 8.36 -0.64
CA ALA A 47 -3.16 9.36 0.43
C ALA A 47 -3.79 10.69 0.03
N SER A 48 -3.82 11.04 -1.25
CA SER A 48 -4.34 12.32 -1.74
C SER A 48 -5.86 12.48 -1.54
N GLN A 49 -6.57 11.40 -1.26
CA GLN A 49 -8.01 11.43 -0.99
C GLN A 49 -8.36 11.63 0.49
N VAL A 50 -7.35 11.66 1.38
CA VAL A 50 -7.55 11.73 2.83
C VAL A 50 -6.71 12.86 3.41
N ASP A 51 -7.37 13.93 3.89
CA ASP A 51 -6.69 15.08 4.47
C ASP A 51 -6.28 14.85 5.92
N LEU A 52 -7.06 14.06 6.68
CA LEU A 52 -6.83 13.85 8.11
C LEU A 52 -7.21 12.43 8.53
N ILE A 53 -6.35 11.80 9.31
CA ILE A 53 -6.61 10.52 9.95
C ILE A 53 -6.58 10.72 11.47
N ILE A 54 -7.62 10.29 12.14
CA ILE A 54 -7.74 10.33 13.60
C ILE A 54 -7.74 8.91 14.12
N GLY A 55 -6.82 8.61 15.00
CA GLY A 55 -6.68 7.29 15.61
C GLY A 55 -6.31 7.36 17.07
N TYR A 56 -6.28 6.20 17.75
CA TYR A 56 -5.80 6.11 19.11
C TYR A 56 -4.32 6.52 19.19
N LYS A 57 -3.91 7.04 20.34
CA LYS A 57 -2.55 7.54 20.58
C LYS A 57 -1.49 6.49 20.27
N GLY A 58 -0.68 6.75 19.24
CA GLY A 58 0.37 5.86 18.76
C GLY A 58 1.34 6.59 17.84
N SER A 59 2.16 5.82 17.13
CA SER A 59 3.02 6.38 16.08
C SER A 59 2.19 6.85 14.88
N PRO A 60 2.43 8.07 14.34
CA PRO A 60 1.76 8.52 13.12
C PRO A 60 1.89 7.54 11.95
N ILE A 61 3.06 6.93 11.78
CA ILE A 61 3.30 5.93 10.74
C ILE A 61 2.42 4.70 10.94
N GLN A 62 2.25 4.23 12.17
CA GLN A 62 1.42 3.08 12.48
C GLN A 62 -0.07 3.37 12.23
N ILE A 63 -0.55 4.57 12.57
CA ILE A 63 -1.91 4.99 12.29
C ILE A 63 -2.17 5.00 10.79
N VAL A 64 -1.28 5.57 9.99
CA VAL A 64 -1.38 5.60 8.53
C VAL A 64 -1.29 4.19 7.95
N ALA A 65 -0.32 3.38 8.39
CA ALA A 65 -0.12 2.02 7.91
C ALA A 65 -1.33 1.12 8.18
N SER A 66 -1.94 1.23 9.36
CA SER A 66 -3.12 0.46 9.70
C SER A 66 -4.37 0.95 8.95
N THR A 67 -4.59 2.28 8.91
CA THR A 67 -5.84 2.86 8.41
C THR A 67 -5.92 2.87 6.88
N LEU A 68 -4.87 3.34 6.18
CA LEU A 68 -4.87 3.44 4.72
C LEU A 68 -4.41 2.14 4.05
N TYR A 69 -3.35 1.53 4.58
CA TYR A 69 -2.70 0.40 3.91
C TYR A 69 -3.09 -0.96 4.50
N ARG A 70 -3.74 -0.99 5.64
CA ARG A 70 -4.18 -2.23 6.33
C ARG A 70 -3.04 -3.23 6.57
N LEU A 71 -1.82 -2.71 6.75
CA LEU A 71 -0.61 -3.52 6.93
C LEU A 71 -0.45 -4.01 8.36
N GLU A 72 -1.03 -3.29 9.33
CA GLU A 72 -0.94 -3.58 10.75
C GLU A 72 -2.30 -3.41 11.44
N ASN A 73 -2.44 -3.99 12.63
CA ASN A 73 -3.59 -3.74 13.47
C ASN A 73 -3.50 -2.34 14.10
N PRO A 74 -4.63 -1.64 14.30
CA PRO A 74 -4.65 -0.35 14.95
C PRO A 74 -4.17 -0.46 16.41
N THR A 75 -3.57 0.61 16.92
CA THR A 75 -3.04 0.68 18.29
C THR A 75 -4.13 0.67 19.36
N GLY A 76 -5.37 0.92 19.00
CA GLY A 76 -6.51 0.95 19.89
C GLY A 76 -7.71 1.63 19.23
N ASN A 77 -8.81 1.70 19.97
CA ASN A 77 -10.07 2.29 19.51
C ASN A 77 -10.22 3.72 20.02
N ILE A 78 -10.83 4.58 19.22
CA ILE A 78 -11.29 5.91 19.63
C ILE A 78 -12.77 5.83 20.04
N PRO A 79 -13.23 6.71 20.94
CA PRO A 79 -14.65 6.79 21.30
C PRO A 79 -15.53 7.16 20.10
N ALA A 80 -16.73 6.59 20.01
CA ALA A 80 -17.70 6.93 18.95
C ALA A 80 -18.05 8.42 18.93
N SER A 81 -18.07 9.07 20.08
CA SER A 81 -18.30 10.53 20.21
C SER A 81 -17.25 11.37 19.46
N THR A 82 -16.04 10.85 19.26
CA THR A 82 -15.03 11.51 18.43
C THR A 82 -15.44 11.51 16.96
N TYR A 83 -15.96 10.40 16.48
CA TYR A 83 -16.49 10.31 15.11
C TYR A 83 -17.70 11.25 14.92
N GLU A 84 -18.66 11.20 15.82
CA GLU A 84 -19.85 12.07 15.80
C GLU A 84 -19.48 13.54 15.78
N TYR A 85 -18.51 13.95 16.61
CA TYR A 85 -18.00 15.33 16.63
C TYR A 85 -17.44 15.78 15.28
N TRP A 86 -16.62 14.93 14.65
CA TRP A 86 -16.01 15.29 13.36
C TRP A 86 -16.98 15.20 12.19
N GLN A 87 -17.95 14.30 12.24
CA GLN A 87 -19.01 14.17 11.23
C GLN A 87 -19.88 15.43 11.15
N GLU A 88 -20.14 16.08 12.30
CA GLU A 88 -20.94 17.31 12.38
C GLU A 88 -20.11 18.59 12.26
N HIS A 89 -18.79 18.48 12.14
CA HIS A 89 -17.92 19.64 12.14
C HIS A 89 -18.01 20.41 10.81
N PRO A 90 -18.25 21.76 10.81
CA PRO A 90 -18.53 22.54 9.61
C PRO A 90 -17.40 22.62 8.58
N LEU A 91 -16.16 22.28 8.97
CA LEU A 91 -15.00 22.24 8.07
C LEU A 91 -14.70 20.83 7.53
N VAL A 92 -15.49 19.83 7.88
CA VAL A 92 -15.34 18.44 7.45
C VAL A 92 -16.40 18.13 6.41
N GLU A 93 -15.99 17.82 5.21
CA GLU A 93 -16.89 17.45 4.12
C GLU A 93 -17.41 16.02 4.31
N LEU A 94 -16.52 15.11 4.70
CA LEU A 94 -16.84 13.71 4.93
C LEU A 94 -15.96 13.15 6.06
N ALA A 95 -16.59 12.49 7.02
CA ALA A 95 -15.91 11.68 8.02
C ALA A 95 -16.39 10.23 7.90
N THR A 96 -15.48 9.31 7.70
CA THR A 96 -15.77 7.87 7.53
C THR A 96 -15.12 7.08 8.64
N PRO A 97 -15.88 6.28 9.42
CA PRO A 97 -15.32 5.44 10.46
C PRO A 97 -14.65 4.20 9.86
N ILE A 98 -13.52 3.79 10.40
CA ILE A 98 -12.84 2.56 10.02
C ILE A 98 -12.59 1.74 11.27
N ALA A 99 -13.13 0.53 11.31
CA ALA A 99 -12.89 -0.47 12.32
C ALA A 99 -12.10 -1.64 11.72
N LEU A 100 -10.98 -1.97 12.35
CA LEU A 100 -10.08 -3.03 11.95
C LEU A 100 -9.82 -3.94 13.15
N GLY A 101 -9.44 -5.19 12.89
CA GLY A 101 -9.01 -6.10 13.96
C GLY A 101 -9.51 -7.53 13.81
N ASP A 102 -10.33 -7.78 12.82
CA ASP A 102 -10.81 -9.12 12.51
C ASP A 102 -10.31 -9.59 11.12
N ASN A 103 -10.42 -10.88 10.88
CA ASN A 103 -9.92 -11.52 9.67
C ASN A 103 -10.86 -12.65 9.25
N VAL A 104 -11.22 -12.67 7.98
CA VAL A 104 -12.03 -13.75 7.39
C VAL A 104 -11.23 -14.42 6.28
N GLN A 105 -10.91 -15.70 6.47
CA GLN A 105 -10.17 -16.52 5.50
C GLN A 105 -8.81 -15.92 5.06
N GLY A 106 -8.12 -15.22 5.97
CA GLY A 106 -6.83 -14.60 5.66
C GLY A 106 -6.93 -13.18 5.09
N HIS A 107 -8.13 -12.65 4.92
CA HIS A 107 -8.36 -11.28 4.47
C HIS A 107 -8.78 -10.40 5.65
N PRO A 108 -8.17 -9.22 5.84
CA PRO A 108 -8.55 -8.30 6.90
C PRO A 108 -9.99 -7.80 6.68
N LEU A 109 -10.79 -7.87 7.73
CA LEU A 109 -12.14 -7.34 7.73
C LEU A 109 -12.11 -5.85 8.09
N VAL A 110 -12.73 -5.04 7.26
CA VAL A 110 -12.84 -3.58 7.46
C VAL A 110 -14.30 -3.23 7.71
N GLY A 111 -14.60 -2.81 8.92
CA GLY A 111 -15.90 -2.23 9.27
C GLY A 111 -15.91 -0.75 8.92
N THR A 112 -16.93 -0.31 8.17
CA THR A 112 -17.07 1.06 7.73
C THR A 112 -18.53 1.38 7.42
N ASP A 113 -18.83 2.61 7.04
CA ASP A 113 -20.14 3.02 6.56
C ASP A 113 -20.24 3.03 5.02
N SER A 114 -21.43 3.29 4.51
CA SER A 114 -21.71 3.29 3.07
C SER A 114 -21.04 4.43 2.28
N SER A 115 -20.56 5.47 2.97
CA SER A 115 -19.87 6.61 2.34
C SER A 115 -18.47 6.25 1.87
N TYR A 116 -17.88 5.21 2.47
CA TYR A 116 -16.55 4.72 2.15
C TYR A 116 -16.40 4.27 0.68
N TYR A 117 -17.38 3.55 0.16
CA TYR A 117 -17.30 2.93 -1.17
C TYR A 117 -17.21 3.96 -2.32
N PRO A 118 -18.11 4.95 -2.42
CA PRO A 118 -18.01 5.95 -3.47
C PRO A 118 -16.79 6.86 -3.31
N TRP A 119 -16.40 7.17 -2.07
CA TRP A 119 -15.25 8.01 -1.80
C TRP A 119 -13.94 7.41 -2.33
N PHE A 120 -13.73 6.12 -2.10
CA PHE A 120 -12.55 5.41 -2.60
C PHE A 120 -12.73 4.84 -4.02
N GLY A 121 -13.83 5.15 -4.72
CA GLY A 121 -14.11 4.67 -6.06
C GLY A 121 -14.20 3.15 -6.16
N LEU A 122 -14.60 2.49 -5.07
CA LEU A 122 -14.68 1.04 -5.01
C LEU A 122 -15.85 0.52 -5.82
N SER A 123 -15.61 -0.45 -6.67
CA SER A 123 -16.63 -1.15 -7.44
C SER A 123 -16.56 -2.65 -7.13
N LEU A 124 -17.72 -3.28 -7.02
CA LEU A 124 -17.81 -4.73 -6.83
C LEU A 124 -17.55 -5.44 -8.15
N LYS A 125 -16.76 -6.49 -8.10
CA LYS A 125 -16.59 -7.40 -9.22
C LYS A 125 -17.78 -8.35 -9.35
N GLU A 126 -18.29 -8.80 -8.21
CA GLU A 126 -19.46 -9.70 -8.09
C GLU A 126 -20.17 -9.39 -6.76
N GLY A 127 -21.48 -9.64 -6.69
CA GLY A 127 -22.26 -9.43 -5.48
C GLY A 127 -22.96 -8.08 -5.38
N CYS A 128 -23.32 -7.67 -4.17
CA CYS A 128 -23.95 -6.39 -3.89
C CYS A 128 -23.36 -5.76 -2.62
N PHE A 129 -23.39 -4.43 -2.53
CA PHE A 129 -22.96 -3.75 -1.32
C PHE A 129 -23.84 -4.11 -0.12
N PRO A 130 -23.29 -4.14 1.11
CA PRO A 130 -24.03 -4.40 2.32
C PRO A 130 -25.21 -3.42 2.45
N ARG A 131 -26.37 -3.91 2.85
CA ARG A 131 -27.57 -3.11 3.08
C ARG A 131 -27.94 -3.02 4.54
N ALA A 132 -27.39 -3.92 5.34
CA ALA A 132 -27.63 -4.00 6.76
C ALA A 132 -26.34 -4.17 7.56
N SER A 133 -26.38 -3.77 8.83
CA SER A 133 -25.25 -3.99 9.74
C SER A 133 -24.96 -5.48 9.91
N GLY A 134 -23.69 -5.84 9.81
CA GLY A 134 -23.22 -7.23 9.93
C GLY A 134 -23.16 -8.01 8.62
N GLU A 135 -23.51 -7.40 7.50
CA GLU A 135 -23.26 -7.98 6.18
C GLU A 135 -21.82 -7.70 5.72
N VAL A 136 -21.24 -8.66 5.00
CA VAL A 136 -19.86 -8.61 4.46
C VAL A 136 -19.92 -8.78 2.95
N VAL A 137 -19.02 -8.10 2.26
CA VAL A 137 -18.85 -8.15 0.79
C VAL A 137 -17.60 -8.94 0.43
#